data_775eb722ecc5ddd9a00af2db659bc5dd
#
_entry.id   775eb722ecc5ddd9a00af2db659bc5dd
#
_cell.length_a   1.000
_cell.length_b   1.000
_cell.length_c   1.000
_cell.angle_alpha   90.00
_cell.angle_beta   90.00
_cell.angle_gamma   90.00
#
_symmetry.space_group_name_H-M   'P 1'
#
loop_
_entity.id
_entity.type
_entity.pdbx_description
1 polymer ?
#
loop_
_entity_poly.entity_id
_entity_poly.type
_entity_poly.pdbx_seq_one_letter_code
_entity_poly.pdbx_strand_id
1 'polypeptide(L)'
;MSQKSSLLETSIEKIVSGSIAEEVGMEIGDRVLAVNDQEIEDALDFQYKLSLFPNSLTIKLLKSSGELWNVDIEKEEEEDLGLELESIQTRICDNNCIFCFVHQLPRGKQVRRTLRIKDEDFRFSFLYGHYLTLTNLSEKDFQRIFEQRLSPLYVSVHATDPKLRKYLLQNTKPDNLLKNMDRLIKNGIKLHTQIVLIPEINDGLNLERSIQQLLQFYPKVITLSIIPVGLTDHRQGLPKLKSVDAQYAQKTIHHVSKIQREIKQSHGTPFCFLGDEFYILAGEKIPPRSHYGDFPLVENGVGMVRNFIDDFHKELVQPREEPIIPIQGTIVTGRIFFPILKKYINEMNKTLKIDLRCIAVDNHYFGKGINVAGLLTGQDIFTTSKEQLYGDFLVVPSESMTGSQNLFLDNWTCSDLEKHLGVPVWGGGFQVSEFFKSILLKIHSKNSVHVI
;
A
#
# COMPACT_ATOMS: atom_id res chain seq x y z
N MET A 1 -1.17 11.52 28.95
CA MET A 1 -1.95 10.49 28.24
C MET A 1 -1.08 9.40 27.58
N SER A 2 0.26 9.45 27.68
CA SER A 2 1.17 8.50 26.96
C SER A 2 1.44 7.17 27.67
N GLN A 3 1.25 7.04 28.98
CA GLN A 3 1.56 5.79 29.68
C GLN A 3 0.48 4.69 29.59
N LYS A 4 -0.79 5.03 29.30
CA LYS A 4 -1.86 4.03 29.19
C LYS A 4 -1.92 3.32 27.80
N SER A 5 -1.35 3.90 26.73
CA SER A 5 -1.38 3.27 25.41
C SER A 5 -0.27 2.22 25.24
N SER A 6 0.92 2.45 25.79
CA SER A 6 2.04 1.49 25.71
C SER A 6 1.78 0.18 26.46
N LEU A 7 0.85 0.18 27.40
CA LEU A 7 0.50 -0.98 28.20
C LEU A 7 -0.33 -2.05 27.46
N LEU A 8 -0.97 -1.70 26.34
CA LEU A 8 -1.78 -2.63 25.53
C LEU A 8 -0.97 -3.29 24.42
N GLU A 9 0.02 -2.61 23.84
CA GLU A 9 0.79 -3.09 22.69
C GLU A 9 1.69 -4.31 22.97
N THR A 10 1.76 -4.77 24.22
CA THR A 10 2.53 -5.94 24.64
C THR A 10 1.69 -7.09 25.15
N SER A 11 0.36 -7.02 25.04
CA SER A 11 -0.56 -8.11 25.38
C SER A 11 -0.52 -9.20 24.33
N ILE A 12 -0.63 -10.46 24.76
CA ILE A 12 -0.72 -11.63 23.87
C ILE A 12 -2.13 -11.67 23.29
N GLU A 13 -2.23 -11.56 21.96
CA GLU A 13 -3.50 -11.64 21.23
C GLU A 13 -3.80 -13.06 20.73
N LYS A 14 -2.73 -13.83 20.40
CA LYS A 14 -2.89 -15.18 19.90
C LYS A 14 -1.76 -16.09 20.35
N ILE A 15 -2.09 -17.37 20.57
CA ILE A 15 -1.15 -18.45 20.83
C ILE A 15 -1.46 -19.59 19.87
N VAL A 16 -0.44 -20.13 19.24
CA VAL A 16 -0.54 -21.29 18.32
C VAL A 16 -0.59 -22.55 19.19
N SER A 17 -1.54 -23.42 18.94
CA SER A 17 -1.64 -24.69 19.68
C SER A 17 -0.44 -25.61 19.41
N GLY A 18 0.12 -26.21 20.46
CA GLY A 18 1.35 -27.02 20.41
C GLY A 18 2.64 -26.21 20.30
N SER A 19 2.59 -24.90 20.52
CA SER A 19 3.77 -24.03 20.51
C SER A 19 4.48 -23.95 21.85
N ILE A 20 5.73 -23.46 21.84
CA ILE A 20 6.49 -23.20 23.07
C ILE A 20 5.69 -22.31 24.05
N ALA A 21 5.04 -21.27 23.52
CA ALA A 21 4.24 -20.35 24.37
C ALA A 21 3.11 -21.08 25.09
N GLU A 22 2.42 -22.03 24.46
CA GLU A 22 1.38 -22.84 25.11
C GLU A 22 1.98 -23.81 26.13
N GLU A 23 3.08 -24.48 25.80
CA GLU A 23 3.75 -25.45 26.67
C GLU A 23 4.26 -24.84 27.98
N VAL A 24 4.77 -23.60 27.91
CA VAL A 24 5.24 -22.88 29.10
C VAL A 24 4.13 -22.14 29.87
N GLY A 25 2.88 -22.31 29.47
CA GLY A 25 1.70 -21.81 30.19
C GLY A 25 1.42 -20.31 29.97
N MET A 26 1.84 -19.74 28.85
CA MET A 26 1.40 -18.39 28.44
C MET A 26 -0.07 -18.44 28.00
N GLU A 27 -0.81 -17.37 28.23
CA GLU A 27 -2.24 -17.28 27.92
C GLU A 27 -2.56 -15.98 27.16
N ILE A 28 -3.63 -16.01 26.38
CA ILE A 28 -4.16 -14.80 25.73
C ILE A 28 -4.57 -13.80 26.81
N GLY A 29 -4.13 -12.54 26.65
CA GLY A 29 -4.34 -11.47 27.61
C GLY A 29 -3.19 -11.29 28.61
N ASP A 30 -2.25 -12.21 28.69
CA ASP A 30 -0.98 -11.99 29.42
C ASP A 30 -0.18 -10.89 28.73
N ARG A 31 0.69 -10.22 29.48
CA ARG A 31 1.52 -9.14 28.93
C ARG A 31 2.99 -9.47 29.01
N VAL A 32 3.67 -9.38 27.88
CA VAL A 32 5.13 -9.45 27.82
C VAL A 32 5.71 -8.12 28.30
N LEU A 33 6.52 -8.15 29.35
CA LEU A 33 7.14 -6.96 29.93
C LEU A 33 8.59 -6.80 29.50
N ALA A 34 9.34 -7.89 29.42
CA ALA A 34 10.75 -7.87 29.06
C ALA A 34 11.20 -9.22 28.46
N VAL A 35 12.28 -9.19 27.69
CA VAL A 35 13.10 -10.34 27.27
C VAL A 35 14.50 -10.13 27.82
N ASN A 36 15.01 -11.07 28.62
CA ASN A 36 16.34 -10.99 29.29
C ASN A 36 16.54 -9.60 29.95
N ASP A 37 15.58 -9.19 30.80
CA ASP A 37 15.55 -7.90 31.51
C ASP A 37 15.47 -6.64 30.62
N GLN A 38 15.35 -6.78 29.30
CA GLN A 38 15.13 -5.67 28.37
C GLN A 38 13.64 -5.44 28.19
N GLU A 39 13.15 -4.27 28.64
CA GLU A 39 11.72 -3.90 28.53
C GLU A 39 11.25 -3.90 27.07
N ILE A 40 10.00 -4.34 26.84
CA ILE A 40 9.34 -4.40 25.53
C ILE A 40 8.40 -3.21 25.35
N GLU A 41 8.49 -2.54 24.20
CA GLU A 41 7.62 -1.41 23.86
C GLU A 41 6.42 -1.80 22.99
N ASP A 42 6.60 -2.74 22.07
CA ASP A 42 5.59 -3.22 21.11
C ASP A 42 6.03 -4.53 20.42
N ALA A 43 5.18 -5.05 19.54
CA ALA A 43 5.42 -6.29 18.83
C ALA A 43 6.71 -6.27 17.98
N LEU A 44 7.07 -5.13 17.34
CA LEU A 44 8.31 -5.02 16.59
C LEU A 44 9.53 -5.08 17.49
N ASP A 45 9.48 -4.43 18.64
CA ASP A 45 10.55 -4.46 19.63
C ASP A 45 10.73 -5.86 20.23
N PHE A 46 9.61 -6.55 20.46
CA PHE A 46 9.62 -7.95 20.89
C PHE A 46 10.34 -8.85 19.89
N GLN A 47 9.98 -8.80 18.62
CA GLN A 47 10.63 -9.58 17.57
C GLN A 47 12.12 -9.25 17.47
N TYR A 48 12.50 -7.99 17.53
CA TYR A 48 13.91 -7.58 17.55
C TYR A 48 14.66 -8.19 18.72
N LYS A 49 14.12 -8.13 19.95
CA LYS A 49 14.77 -8.68 21.14
C LYS A 49 14.84 -10.19 21.13
N LEU A 50 13.82 -10.87 20.61
CA LEU A 50 13.91 -12.32 20.38
C LEU A 50 15.07 -12.70 19.46
N SER A 51 15.30 -11.92 18.41
CA SER A 51 16.40 -12.19 17.45
C SER A 51 17.80 -12.03 18.05
N LEU A 52 17.94 -11.31 19.16
CA LEU A 52 19.22 -11.19 19.89
C LEU A 52 19.57 -12.43 20.70
N PHE A 53 18.59 -13.28 21.00
CA PHE A 53 18.72 -14.46 21.86
C PHE A 53 18.11 -15.70 21.18
N PRO A 54 18.78 -16.24 20.16
CA PRO A 54 18.21 -17.26 19.28
C PRO A 54 17.91 -18.61 19.98
N ASN A 55 18.68 -18.98 21.01
CA ASN A 55 18.63 -20.33 21.60
C ASN A 55 18.08 -20.36 23.02
N SER A 56 18.32 -19.32 23.83
CA SER A 56 17.92 -19.30 25.23
C SER A 56 17.56 -17.88 25.66
N LEU A 57 16.41 -17.73 26.29
CA LEU A 57 15.92 -16.44 26.75
C LEU A 57 14.99 -16.58 27.97
N THR A 58 14.88 -15.53 28.75
CA THR A 58 13.89 -15.41 29.84
C THR A 58 12.86 -14.37 29.45
N ILE A 59 11.58 -14.73 29.43
CA ILE A 59 10.47 -13.79 29.21
C ILE A 59 9.84 -13.44 30.56
N LYS A 60 9.78 -12.14 30.84
CA LYS A 60 9.06 -11.61 31.99
C LYS A 60 7.62 -11.29 31.57
N LEU A 61 6.67 -11.95 32.22
CA LEU A 61 5.24 -11.82 31.94
C LEU A 61 4.51 -11.22 33.12
N LEU A 62 3.49 -10.42 32.86
CA LEU A 62 2.42 -10.10 33.77
C LEU A 62 1.18 -10.90 33.34
N LYS A 63 0.83 -11.90 34.14
CA LYS A 63 -0.36 -12.71 33.90
C LYS A 63 -1.63 -11.86 34.05
N SER A 64 -2.69 -12.26 33.38
CA SER A 64 -4.01 -11.65 33.50
C SER A 64 -4.55 -11.69 34.96
N SER A 65 -4.07 -12.63 35.77
CA SER A 65 -4.33 -12.71 37.23
C SER A 65 -3.64 -11.62 38.04
N GLY A 66 -2.65 -10.90 37.47
CA GLY A 66 -1.80 -9.93 38.16
C GLY A 66 -0.49 -10.49 38.72
N GLU A 67 -0.21 -11.77 38.52
CA GLU A 67 1.04 -12.40 38.90
C GLU A 67 2.18 -12.07 37.93
N LEU A 68 3.40 -11.92 38.46
CA LEU A 68 4.61 -11.76 37.65
C LEU A 68 5.30 -13.11 37.51
N TRP A 69 5.51 -13.52 36.27
CA TRP A 69 6.24 -14.74 35.93
C TRP A 69 7.55 -14.40 35.21
N ASN A 70 8.60 -15.20 35.48
CA ASN A 70 9.79 -15.28 34.66
C ASN A 70 9.80 -16.68 34.02
N VAL A 71 9.76 -16.74 32.72
CA VAL A 71 9.66 -17.98 31.97
C VAL A 71 10.97 -18.16 31.22
N ASP A 72 11.75 -19.17 31.61
CA ASP A 72 12.98 -19.54 30.92
C ASP A 72 12.63 -20.46 29.75
N ILE A 73 13.12 -20.12 28.56
CA ILE A 73 12.84 -20.82 27.31
C ILE A 73 14.16 -21.22 26.64
N GLU A 74 14.27 -22.50 26.32
CA GLU A 74 15.29 -23.04 25.43
C GLU A 74 14.61 -23.44 24.11
N LYS A 75 15.18 -23.06 22.97
CA LYS A 75 14.62 -23.31 21.65
C LYS A 75 15.68 -23.43 20.57
N GLU A 76 15.34 -24.03 19.45
CA GLU A 76 16.16 -23.99 18.24
C GLU A 76 16.17 -22.57 17.64
N GLU A 77 17.24 -22.20 16.91
CA GLU A 77 17.42 -20.83 16.39
C GLU A 77 16.26 -20.34 15.53
N GLU A 78 15.71 -21.20 14.67
CA GLU A 78 14.61 -20.87 13.77
C GLU A 78 13.21 -21.19 14.35
N GLU A 79 13.14 -21.70 15.57
CA GLU A 79 11.89 -22.11 16.18
C GLU A 79 11.12 -20.89 16.70
N ASP A 80 9.84 -20.77 16.26
CA ASP A 80 8.96 -19.69 16.67
C ASP A 80 8.33 -20.01 18.03
N LEU A 81 8.17 -19.01 18.87
CA LEU A 81 7.48 -19.16 20.16
C LEU A 81 5.99 -19.48 20.00
N GLY A 82 5.41 -19.15 18.85
CA GLY A 82 4.00 -19.37 18.53
C GLY A 82 3.06 -18.40 19.26
N LEU A 83 3.51 -17.18 19.54
CA LEU A 83 2.66 -16.13 20.10
C LEU A 83 2.66 -14.87 19.22
N GLU A 84 1.50 -14.20 19.16
CA GLU A 84 1.35 -12.90 18.52
C GLU A 84 0.93 -11.87 19.56
N LEU A 85 1.61 -10.73 19.60
CA LEU A 85 1.22 -9.60 20.44
C LEU A 85 0.16 -8.75 19.73
N GLU A 86 -0.58 -7.96 20.52
CA GLU A 86 -1.56 -7.01 19.98
C GLU A 86 -0.93 -6.10 18.90
N SER A 87 -1.76 -5.75 17.93
CA SER A 87 -1.34 -4.92 16.80
C SER A 87 -0.83 -3.55 17.27
N ILE A 88 0.27 -3.11 16.69
CA ILE A 88 0.88 -1.80 16.95
C ILE A 88 -0.14 -0.68 16.71
N GLN A 89 -0.34 0.20 17.70
CA GLN A 89 -1.20 1.37 17.53
C GLN A 89 -0.50 2.46 16.73
N THR A 90 -1.16 2.90 15.67
CA THR A 90 -0.64 3.89 14.73
C THR A 90 -0.39 5.24 15.39
N ARG A 91 0.79 5.81 15.19
CA ARG A 91 1.07 7.22 15.54
C ARG A 91 0.43 8.13 14.53
N ILE A 92 -0.26 9.14 15.03
CA ILE A 92 -1.02 10.08 14.20
C ILE A 92 -0.13 11.20 13.69
N CYS A 93 -0.25 11.52 12.40
CA CYS A 93 0.45 12.60 11.75
C CYS A 93 -0.08 13.99 12.19
N ASP A 94 0.82 14.89 12.61
CA ASP A 94 0.51 16.27 13.02
C ASP A 94 0.38 17.25 11.84
N ASN A 95 0.76 16.84 10.62
CA ASN A 95 0.72 17.73 9.46
C ASN A 95 -0.71 17.99 8.97
N ASN A 96 -0.92 19.16 8.36
CA ASN A 96 -2.18 19.55 7.73
C ASN A 96 -2.00 19.79 6.22
N CYS A 97 -1.30 18.87 5.54
CA CYS A 97 -0.92 19.00 4.13
C CYS A 97 -2.10 19.50 3.27
N ILE A 98 -1.82 20.47 2.39
CA ILE A 98 -2.83 21.07 1.50
C ILE A 98 -3.45 20.03 0.54
N PHE A 99 -2.79 18.88 0.36
CA PHE A 99 -3.18 17.76 -0.50
C PHE A 99 -3.52 16.48 0.28
N CYS A 100 -3.58 16.52 1.63
CA CYS A 100 -3.84 15.33 2.45
C CYS A 100 -5.15 14.65 2.06
N PHE A 101 -5.08 13.38 1.67
CA PHE A 101 -6.25 12.61 1.24
C PHE A 101 -7.28 12.45 2.38
N VAL A 102 -6.81 12.28 3.63
CA VAL A 102 -7.71 12.14 4.80
C VAL A 102 -8.56 13.40 5.02
N HIS A 103 -8.01 14.59 4.71
CA HIS A 103 -8.78 15.84 4.82
C HIS A 103 -9.81 16.02 3.70
N GLN A 104 -9.73 15.21 2.64
CA GLN A 104 -10.61 15.20 1.48
C GLN A 104 -11.61 14.03 1.52
N LEU A 105 -11.78 13.37 2.67
CA LEU A 105 -12.77 12.31 2.83
C LEU A 105 -14.18 12.87 2.91
N PRO A 106 -15.20 12.18 2.37
CA PRO A 106 -16.60 12.61 2.40
C PRO A 106 -17.07 12.85 3.83
N ARG A 107 -17.67 14.02 4.08
CA ARG A 107 -18.34 14.34 5.34
C ARG A 107 -19.74 13.73 5.37
N GLY A 108 -20.14 13.12 6.48
CA GLY A 108 -21.48 12.56 6.66
C GLY A 108 -21.76 11.26 5.92
N LYS A 109 -20.84 10.75 5.11
CA LYS A 109 -20.93 9.40 4.53
C LYS A 109 -20.22 8.38 5.43
N GLN A 110 -20.64 7.11 5.34
CA GLN A 110 -19.89 6.03 5.97
C GLN A 110 -18.56 5.89 5.23
N VAL A 111 -17.48 6.14 5.94
CA VAL A 111 -16.10 5.94 5.48
C VAL A 111 -15.45 5.00 6.48
N ARG A 112 -14.87 3.92 6.00
CA ARG A 112 -14.19 2.97 6.85
C ARG A 112 -13.18 3.67 7.76
N ARG A 113 -13.18 3.30 9.06
CA ARG A 113 -12.39 3.96 10.12
C ARG A 113 -10.90 4.01 9.79
N THR A 114 -10.36 2.97 9.18
CA THR A 114 -8.94 2.87 8.80
C THR A 114 -8.50 3.96 7.82
N LEU A 115 -9.36 4.39 6.87
CA LEU A 115 -9.07 5.51 5.97
C LEU A 115 -8.96 6.87 6.67
N ARG A 116 -9.48 7.01 7.88
CA ARG A 116 -9.43 8.26 8.64
C ARG A 116 -8.14 8.42 9.45
N ILE A 117 -7.28 7.40 9.45
CA ILE A 117 -6.03 7.41 10.19
C ILE A 117 -4.97 8.09 9.33
N LYS A 118 -4.41 9.19 9.84
CA LYS A 118 -3.23 9.84 9.24
C LYS A 118 -2.00 9.19 9.87
N ASP A 119 -1.43 8.24 9.18
CA ASP A 119 -0.25 7.53 9.67
C ASP A 119 1.03 8.34 9.54
N GLU A 120 1.84 8.34 10.58
CA GLU A 120 3.20 8.90 10.63
C GLU A 120 4.06 8.03 11.55
N ASP A 121 4.05 6.71 11.33
CA ASP A 121 4.68 5.72 12.19
C ASP A 121 5.89 5.05 11.52
N PHE A 122 7.10 5.23 12.07
CA PHE A 122 8.31 4.64 11.50
C PHE A 122 8.30 3.11 11.51
N ARG A 123 7.56 2.48 12.44
CA ARG A 123 7.40 1.02 12.49
C ARG A 123 6.64 0.55 11.25
N PHE A 124 5.58 1.25 10.87
CA PHE A 124 4.82 0.95 9.65
C PHE A 124 5.57 1.33 8.37
N SER A 125 6.43 2.34 8.45
CA SER A 125 7.34 2.62 7.33
C SER A 125 8.26 1.43 7.06
N PHE A 126 8.84 0.86 8.11
CA PHE A 126 9.70 -0.31 8.00
C PHE A 126 8.94 -1.58 7.58
N LEU A 127 7.79 -1.88 8.23
CA LEU A 127 7.04 -3.12 8.03
C LEU A 127 6.26 -3.15 6.71
N TYR A 128 5.69 -2.00 6.31
CA TYR A 128 4.71 -1.93 5.22
C TYR A 128 5.00 -0.87 4.16
N GLY A 129 6.14 -0.19 4.22
CA GLY A 129 6.48 0.84 3.25
C GLY A 129 5.68 2.14 3.34
N HIS A 130 5.04 2.43 4.50
CA HIS A 130 4.30 3.67 4.71
C HIS A 130 5.26 4.87 4.73
N TYR A 131 4.83 5.98 4.13
CA TYR A 131 5.67 7.15 3.97
C TYR A 131 5.61 8.09 5.17
N LEU A 132 6.80 8.44 5.70
CA LEU A 132 7.00 9.38 6.82
C LEU A 132 7.36 10.77 6.32
N THR A 133 6.86 11.81 6.95
CA THR A 133 7.34 13.17 6.68
C THR A 133 8.60 13.54 7.48
N LEU A 134 9.01 12.73 8.45
CA LEU A 134 10.10 12.99 9.41
C LEU A 134 9.89 14.26 10.27
N THR A 135 8.65 14.71 10.45
CA THR A 135 8.33 15.93 11.22
C THR A 135 8.00 15.66 12.69
N ASN A 136 7.73 14.40 13.06
CA ASN A 136 7.29 14.01 14.40
C ASN A 136 8.23 13.01 15.12
N LEU A 137 9.37 12.66 14.51
CA LEU A 137 10.34 11.76 15.14
C LEU A 137 11.03 12.44 16.32
N SER A 138 11.03 11.76 17.47
CA SER A 138 11.77 12.14 18.68
C SER A 138 13.20 11.58 18.64
N GLU A 139 14.07 12.05 19.55
CA GLU A 139 15.40 11.48 19.70
C GLU A 139 15.38 9.99 20.08
N LYS A 140 14.40 9.57 20.90
CA LYS A 140 14.18 8.16 21.22
C LYS A 140 13.83 7.34 19.99
N ASP A 141 13.02 7.88 19.07
CA ASP A 141 12.68 7.19 17.82
C ASP A 141 13.90 7.01 16.93
N PHE A 142 14.72 8.06 16.77
CA PHE A 142 15.98 7.95 16.02
C PHE A 142 16.89 6.88 16.62
N GLN A 143 17.04 6.88 17.93
CA GLN A 143 17.86 5.91 18.63
C GLN A 143 17.38 4.48 18.36
N ARG A 144 16.08 4.23 18.51
CA ARG A 144 15.46 2.93 18.22
C ARG A 144 15.63 2.50 16.76
N ILE A 145 15.41 3.41 15.80
CA ILE A 145 15.65 3.15 14.38
C ILE A 145 17.08 2.68 14.13
N PHE A 146 18.07 3.29 14.80
CA PHE A 146 19.47 2.95 14.62
C PHE A 146 19.83 1.63 15.29
N GLU A 147 19.42 1.42 16.54
CA GLU A 147 19.66 0.21 17.30
C GLU A 147 19.07 -1.03 16.62
N GLN A 148 17.81 -0.93 16.18
CA GLN A 148 17.10 -2.02 15.53
C GLN A 148 17.37 -2.10 14.02
N ARG A 149 18.17 -1.18 13.46
CA ARG A 149 18.51 -1.11 12.04
C ARG A 149 17.30 -1.16 11.12
N LEU A 150 16.25 -0.39 11.46
CA LEU A 150 15.00 -0.36 10.70
C LEU A 150 15.21 0.29 9.32
N SER A 151 15.55 -0.53 8.33
CA SER A 151 15.93 -0.13 6.98
C SER A 151 15.40 -1.13 5.94
N PRO A 152 14.85 -0.65 4.80
CA PRO A 152 14.70 0.76 4.42
C PRO A 152 13.53 1.46 5.14
N LEU A 153 13.57 2.81 5.14
CA LEU A 153 12.43 3.64 5.49
C LEU A 153 11.94 4.43 4.27
N TYR A 154 10.69 4.80 4.28
CA TYR A 154 10.02 5.51 3.19
C TYR A 154 9.72 6.95 3.60
N VAL A 155 10.15 7.94 2.82
CA VAL A 155 10.12 9.36 3.22
C VAL A 155 9.32 10.22 2.24
N SER A 156 8.27 10.86 2.74
CA SER A 156 7.49 11.90 2.07
C SER A 156 8.27 13.21 2.03
N VAL A 157 8.83 13.54 0.87
CA VAL A 157 9.64 14.75 0.67
C VAL A 157 8.79 15.94 0.22
N HIS A 158 8.07 15.78 -0.86
CA HIS A 158 7.23 16.74 -1.58
C HIS A 158 7.98 17.99 -2.10
N ALA A 159 8.93 18.53 -1.35
CA ALA A 159 9.91 19.54 -1.75
C ALA A 159 11.10 19.53 -0.80
N THR A 160 12.29 19.85 -1.29
CA THR A 160 13.49 20.03 -0.47
C THR A 160 13.72 21.49 -0.06
N ASP A 161 13.03 22.43 -0.69
CA ASP A 161 13.00 23.83 -0.24
C ASP A 161 12.19 23.93 1.06
N PRO A 162 12.79 24.39 2.19
CA PRO A 162 12.11 24.37 3.49
C PRO A 162 10.86 25.25 3.55
N LYS A 163 10.84 26.37 2.81
CA LYS A 163 9.68 27.29 2.80
C LYS A 163 8.53 26.67 2.03
N LEU A 164 8.81 26.11 0.86
CA LEU A 164 7.82 25.43 0.04
C LEU A 164 7.28 24.19 0.77
N ARG A 165 8.16 23.38 1.38
CA ARG A 165 7.75 22.19 2.12
C ARG A 165 6.88 22.53 3.31
N LYS A 166 7.23 23.58 4.06
CA LYS A 166 6.40 24.08 5.18
C LYS A 166 5.00 24.50 4.69
N TYR A 167 4.91 25.17 3.54
CA TYR A 167 3.64 25.50 2.90
C TYR A 167 2.84 24.26 2.51
N LEU A 168 3.48 23.26 1.89
CA LEU A 168 2.83 22.02 1.47
C LEU A 168 2.27 21.22 2.67
N LEU A 169 3.06 21.08 3.73
CA LEU A 169 2.68 20.30 4.92
C LEU A 169 1.81 21.08 5.90
N GLN A 170 1.71 22.40 5.78
CA GLN A 170 1.05 23.28 6.76
C GLN A 170 1.49 22.97 8.19
N ASN A 171 2.79 22.73 8.37
CA ASN A 171 3.40 22.43 9.67
C ASN A 171 4.03 23.70 10.25
N THR A 172 3.83 23.90 11.56
CA THR A 172 4.39 25.07 12.28
C THR A 172 5.83 24.84 12.75
N LYS A 173 6.25 23.58 12.86
CA LYS A 173 7.61 23.21 13.30
C LYS A 173 8.65 23.58 12.24
N PRO A 174 9.93 23.82 12.63
CA PRO A 174 11.02 23.97 11.66
C PRO A 174 11.15 22.74 10.77
N ASP A 175 11.38 22.97 9.48
CA ASP A 175 11.64 21.86 8.55
C ASP A 175 13.10 21.42 8.62
N ASN A 176 13.33 20.21 9.07
CA ASN A 176 14.65 19.58 9.20
C ASN A 176 14.82 18.38 8.26
N LEU A 177 14.06 18.30 7.15
CA LEU A 177 14.04 17.12 6.28
C LEU A 177 15.45 16.62 5.93
N LEU A 178 16.24 17.44 5.24
CA LEU A 178 17.57 17.00 4.76
C LEU A 178 18.53 16.68 5.90
N LYS A 179 18.42 17.38 7.03
CA LYS A 179 19.20 17.08 8.25
C LYS A 179 18.81 15.71 8.83
N ASN A 180 17.52 15.43 8.92
CA ASN A 180 17.03 14.16 9.45
C ASN A 180 17.36 12.99 8.50
N MET A 181 17.27 13.20 7.18
CA MET A 181 17.71 12.21 6.18
C MET A 181 19.21 11.92 6.29
N ASP A 182 20.05 12.96 6.36
CA ASP A 182 21.51 12.80 6.52
C ASP A 182 21.84 12.02 7.80
N ARG A 183 21.13 12.28 8.90
CA ARG A 183 21.28 11.56 10.15
C ARG A 183 20.93 10.08 10.03
N LEU A 184 19.82 9.75 9.37
CA LEU A 184 19.41 8.36 9.09
C LEU A 184 20.46 7.65 8.23
N ILE A 185 20.90 8.28 7.16
CA ILE A 185 21.86 7.75 6.20
C ILE A 185 23.22 7.49 6.84
N LYS A 186 23.72 8.41 7.66
CA LYS A 186 25.00 8.25 8.40
C LYS A 186 24.96 7.08 9.37
N ASN A 187 23.79 6.70 9.87
CA ASN A 187 23.60 5.54 10.73
C ASN A 187 23.19 4.27 9.94
N GLY A 188 23.42 4.25 8.63
CA GLY A 188 23.26 3.05 7.80
C GLY A 188 21.87 2.80 7.26
N ILE A 189 20.89 3.65 7.57
CA ILE A 189 19.50 3.49 7.11
C ILE A 189 19.39 3.89 5.63
N LYS A 190 18.82 3.02 4.82
CA LYS A 190 18.49 3.27 3.41
C LYS A 190 17.10 3.90 3.32
N LEU A 191 16.89 4.75 2.30
CA LEU A 191 15.63 5.47 2.14
C LEU A 191 15.05 5.32 0.73
N HIS A 192 13.74 5.12 0.66
CA HIS A 192 12.92 5.40 -0.51
C HIS A 192 12.21 6.72 -0.30
N THR A 193 12.12 7.54 -1.34
CA THR A 193 11.54 8.89 -1.21
C THR A 193 10.37 9.09 -2.16
N GLN A 194 9.45 10.02 -1.80
CA GLN A 194 8.27 10.30 -2.60
C GLN A 194 7.99 11.80 -2.68
N ILE A 195 7.58 12.24 -3.85
CA ILE A 195 7.00 13.55 -4.11
C ILE A 195 5.58 13.37 -4.66
N VAL A 196 4.58 13.90 -3.95
CA VAL A 196 3.26 14.15 -4.51
C VAL A 196 3.38 15.43 -5.34
N LEU A 197 3.28 15.30 -6.67
CA LEU A 197 3.48 16.41 -7.59
C LEU A 197 2.17 17.18 -7.78
N ILE A 198 2.22 18.47 -7.50
CA ILE A 198 1.09 19.39 -7.57
C ILE A 198 1.41 20.47 -8.63
N PRO A 199 0.65 20.53 -9.72
CA PRO A 199 0.86 21.52 -10.78
C PRO A 199 0.95 22.95 -10.24
N GLU A 200 1.95 23.70 -10.73
CA GLU A 200 2.22 25.11 -10.40
C GLU A 200 2.68 25.36 -8.94
N ILE A 201 2.94 24.32 -8.15
CA ILE A 201 3.37 24.50 -6.76
C ILE A 201 4.77 23.92 -6.53
N ASN A 202 4.95 22.60 -6.68
CA ASN A 202 6.23 21.94 -6.44
C ASN A 202 6.83 21.28 -7.70
N ASP A 203 6.34 21.67 -8.87
CA ASP A 203 6.83 21.26 -10.18
C ASP A 203 7.97 22.13 -10.73
N GLY A 204 8.33 21.96 -12.00
CA GLY A 204 9.36 22.73 -12.69
C GLY A 204 10.69 22.77 -11.94
N LEU A 205 11.23 23.96 -11.71
CA LEU A 205 12.51 24.15 -11.01
C LEU A 205 12.50 23.62 -9.56
N ASN A 206 11.35 23.61 -8.88
CA ASN A 206 11.25 23.07 -7.53
C ASN A 206 11.40 21.54 -7.54
N LEU A 207 10.82 20.88 -8.54
CA LEU A 207 11.00 19.44 -8.74
C LEU A 207 12.45 19.10 -9.10
N GLU A 208 13.05 19.82 -10.06
CA GLU A 208 14.46 19.65 -10.43
C GLU A 208 15.38 19.76 -9.22
N ARG A 209 15.24 20.86 -8.45
CA ARG A 209 16.00 21.07 -7.22
C ARG A 209 15.86 19.89 -6.28
N SER A 210 14.63 19.41 -6.08
CA SER A 210 14.37 18.30 -5.16
C SER A 210 15.04 17.03 -5.66
N ILE A 211 14.95 16.70 -6.94
CA ILE A 211 15.63 15.54 -7.54
C ILE A 211 17.15 15.64 -7.33
N GLN A 212 17.75 16.80 -7.65
CA GLN A 212 19.19 16.99 -7.55
C GLN A 212 19.71 16.90 -6.11
N GLN A 213 18.99 17.48 -5.15
CA GLN A 213 19.39 17.41 -3.74
C GLN A 213 19.24 15.99 -3.16
N LEU A 214 18.20 15.25 -3.55
CA LEU A 214 18.02 13.86 -3.12
C LEU A 214 19.06 12.94 -3.76
N LEU A 215 19.45 13.19 -5.00
CA LEU A 215 20.47 12.42 -5.72
C LEU A 215 21.84 12.51 -5.04
N GLN A 216 22.14 13.59 -4.31
CA GLN A 216 23.40 13.71 -3.55
C GLN A 216 23.52 12.65 -2.44
N PHE A 217 22.43 12.05 -2.02
CA PHE A 217 22.40 10.97 -1.03
C PHE A 217 22.45 9.56 -1.66
N TYR A 218 22.47 9.45 -2.99
CA TYR A 218 22.61 8.15 -3.66
C TYR A 218 23.98 7.51 -3.30
N PRO A 219 24.10 6.19 -3.06
CA PRO A 219 23.06 5.15 -3.19
C PRO A 219 22.23 4.87 -1.90
N LYS A 220 22.36 5.68 -0.86
CA LYS A 220 21.62 5.47 0.39
C LYS A 220 20.15 5.90 0.26
N VAL A 221 19.86 6.99 -0.45
CA VAL A 221 18.55 7.22 -1.03
C VAL A 221 18.47 6.39 -2.30
N ILE A 222 17.70 5.29 -2.25
CA ILE A 222 17.67 4.28 -3.30
C ILE A 222 16.86 4.78 -4.50
N THR A 223 15.67 5.34 -4.22
CA THR A 223 14.71 5.78 -5.25
C THR A 223 13.95 7.02 -4.84
N LEU A 224 13.47 7.74 -5.86
CA LEU A 224 12.48 8.79 -5.73
C LEU A 224 11.25 8.44 -6.59
N SER A 225 10.09 8.25 -5.97
CA SER A 225 8.80 8.18 -6.67
C SER A 225 8.17 9.56 -6.80
N ILE A 226 7.65 9.87 -7.98
CA ILE A 226 6.93 11.11 -8.28
C ILE A 226 5.52 10.70 -8.70
N ILE A 227 4.53 10.99 -7.85
CA ILE A 227 3.13 10.58 -8.09
C ILE A 227 2.24 11.82 -8.26
N PRO A 228 1.17 11.75 -9.05
CA PRO A 228 0.27 12.87 -9.21
C PRO A 228 -0.56 13.10 -7.95
N VAL A 229 -0.95 14.34 -7.71
CA VAL A 229 -1.86 14.68 -6.61
C VAL A 229 -3.26 14.13 -6.88
N GLY A 230 -3.81 13.36 -5.92
CA GLY A 230 -5.20 12.93 -5.92
C GLY A 230 -6.12 14.00 -5.32
N LEU A 231 -7.13 14.45 -6.07
CA LEU A 231 -8.09 15.47 -5.65
C LEU A 231 -9.50 14.91 -5.69
N THR A 232 -10.19 14.94 -4.53
CA THR A 232 -11.60 14.54 -4.42
C THR A 232 -12.54 15.75 -4.58
N ASP A 233 -13.83 15.50 -4.72
CA ASP A 233 -14.86 16.56 -4.74
C ASP A 233 -15.15 17.12 -3.33
N HIS A 234 -14.54 16.57 -2.27
CA HIS A 234 -14.75 16.94 -0.86
C HIS A 234 -13.67 17.87 -0.31
N ARG A 235 -13.29 18.90 -1.10
CA ARG A 235 -12.24 19.85 -0.76
C ARG A 235 -12.72 21.19 -0.20
N GLN A 236 -13.96 21.26 0.30
CA GLN A 236 -14.50 22.49 0.87
C GLN A 236 -13.65 22.98 2.06
N GLY A 237 -13.19 24.21 1.97
CA GLY A 237 -12.31 24.83 2.98
C GLY A 237 -10.82 24.51 2.84
N LEU A 238 -10.41 23.66 1.88
CA LEU A 238 -9.02 23.41 1.56
C LEU A 238 -8.53 24.34 0.42
N PRO A 239 -7.22 24.64 0.34
CA PRO A 239 -6.65 25.41 -0.75
C PRO A 239 -7.01 24.79 -2.12
N LYS A 240 -7.29 25.66 -3.10
CA LYS A 240 -7.53 25.20 -4.48
C LYS A 240 -6.25 24.66 -5.07
N LEU A 241 -6.29 23.46 -5.59
CA LEU A 241 -5.18 22.80 -6.29
C LEU A 241 -5.62 22.45 -7.70
N LYS A 242 -4.66 22.39 -8.63
CA LYS A 242 -4.90 21.89 -9.99
C LYS A 242 -4.69 20.38 -10.03
N SER A 243 -5.57 19.68 -10.71
CA SER A 243 -5.39 18.26 -11.03
C SER A 243 -4.35 18.08 -12.15
N VAL A 244 -3.78 16.91 -12.22
CA VAL A 244 -2.93 16.50 -13.34
C VAL A 244 -3.84 16.10 -14.49
N ASP A 245 -3.75 16.82 -15.61
CA ASP A 245 -4.41 16.47 -16.86
C ASP A 245 -3.45 15.81 -17.87
N ALA A 246 -3.96 15.38 -19.01
CA ALA A 246 -3.17 14.71 -20.03
C ALA A 246 -2.00 15.57 -20.56
N GLN A 247 -2.22 16.87 -20.78
CA GLN A 247 -1.20 17.78 -21.29
C GLN A 247 -0.10 18.01 -20.26
N TYR A 248 -0.48 18.19 -19.00
CA TYR A 248 0.47 18.33 -17.90
C TYR A 248 1.29 17.05 -17.70
N ALA A 249 0.61 15.88 -17.72
CA ALA A 249 1.26 14.58 -17.64
C ALA A 249 2.31 14.39 -18.74
N GLN A 250 1.98 14.70 -19.99
CA GLN A 250 2.90 14.62 -21.11
C GLN A 250 4.12 15.51 -20.95
N LYS A 251 3.92 16.78 -20.51
CA LYS A 251 5.02 17.71 -20.21
C LYS A 251 5.91 17.19 -19.11
N THR A 252 5.31 16.62 -18.05
CA THR A 252 6.04 16.07 -16.91
C THR A 252 6.86 14.85 -17.31
N ILE A 253 6.29 13.93 -18.11
CA ILE A 253 7.02 12.78 -18.65
C ILE A 253 8.23 13.25 -19.47
N HIS A 254 8.04 14.19 -20.39
CA HIS A 254 9.13 14.71 -21.20
C HIS A 254 10.25 15.32 -20.35
N HIS A 255 9.89 16.16 -19.39
CA HIS A 255 10.80 16.83 -18.47
C HIS A 255 11.60 15.83 -17.60
N VAL A 256 10.90 14.95 -16.90
CA VAL A 256 11.53 13.97 -16.00
C VAL A 256 12.35 12.94 -16.78
N SER A 257 11.91 12.52 -17.98
CA SER A 257 12.67 11.58 -18.82
C SER A 257 14.02 12.16 -19.28
N LYS A 258 14.15 13.48 -19.43
CA LYS A 258 15.45 14.12 -19.69
C LYS A 258 16.37 13.95 -18.47
N ILE A 259 15.89 14.27 -17.29
CA ILE A 259 16.64 14.14 -16.03
C ILE A 259 17.03 12.69 -15.78
N GLN A 260 16.11 11.74 -15.97
CA GLN A 260 16.36 10.30 -15.83
C GLN A 260 17.49 9.81 -16.73
N ARG A 261 17.57 10.30 -17.97
CA ARG A 261 18.65 9.93 -18.91
C ARG A 261 20.01 10.41 -18.42
N GLU A 262 20.08 11.67 -17.96
CA GLU A 262 21.30 12.28 -17.42
C GLU A 262 21.78 11.52 -16.17
N ILE A 263 20.86 11.22 -15.25
CA ILE A 263 21.17 10.44 -14.04
C ILE A 263 21.61 9.02 -14.38
N LYS A 264 20.92 8.37 -15.32
CA LYS A 264 21.27 7.00 -15.75
C LYS A 264 22.67 6.92 -16.37
N GLN A 265 23.10 7.94 -17.09
CA GLN A 265 24.46 8.00 -17.65
C GLN A 265 25.54 8.09 -16.56
N SER A 266 25.26 8.80 -15.48
CA SER A 266 26.23 9.02 -14.39
C SER A 266 26.17 8.00 -13.26
N HIS A 267 24.98 7.42 -12.98
CA HIS A 267 24.73 6.55 -11.83
C HIS A 267 24.27 5.13 -12.19
N GLY A 268 24.05 4.82 -13.48
CA GLY A 268 23.61 3.50 -13.95
C GLY A 268 22.12 3.19 -13.73
N THR A 269 21.40 4.04 -12.99
CA THR A 269 19.97 3.91 -12.68
C THR A 269 19.23 5.21 -12.96
N PRO A 270 17.93 5.19 -13.31
CA PRO A 270 17.13 6.42 -13.46
C PRO A 270 16.93 7.19 -12.15
N PHE A 271 17.08 6.56 -10.98
CA PHE A 271 16.89 7.10 -9.62
C PHE A 271 15.47 7.59 -9.32
N CYS A 272 14.90 8.48 -10.16
CA CYS A 272 13.53 8.98 -10.00
C CYS A 272 12.59 8.31 -10.98
N PHE A 273 11.37 8.00 -10.54
CA PHE A 273 10.36 7.28 -11.30
C PHE A 273 9.01 7.97 -11.22
N LEU A 274 8.36 8.14 -12.37
CA LEU A 274 6.98 8.62 -12.41
C LEU A 274 6.00 7.49 -12.13
N GLY A 275 4.92 7.80 -11.40
CA GLY A 275 3.80 6.89 -11.25
C GLY A 275 3.16 6.55 -12.59
N ASP A 276 2.65 5.34 -12.72
CA ASP A 276 2.04 4.82 -13.96
C ASP A 276 0.89 5.70 -14.45
N GLU A 277 0.20 6.36 -13.51
CA GLU A 277 -0.89 7.29 -13.81
C GLU A 277 -0.48 8.40 -14.78
N PHE A 278 0.75 8.93 -14.69
CA PHE A 278 1.23 9.94 -15.64
C PHE A 278 1.22 9.40 -17.08
N TYR A 279 1.74 8.18 -17.29
CA TYR A 279 1.79 7.58 -18.64
C TYR A 279 0.40 7.28 -19.18
N ILE A 280 -0.51 6.81 -18.31
CA ILE A 280 -1.88 6.49 -18.73
C ILE A 280 -2.65 7.77 -19.08
N LEU A 281 -2.56 8.82 -18.24
CA LEU A 281 -3.19 10.11 -18.49
C LEU A 281 -2.68 10.77 -19.79
N ALA A 282 -1.38 10.67 -20.05
CA ALA A 282 -0.77 11.21 -21.27
C ALA A 282 -1.06 10.38 -22.53
N GLY A 283 -1.61 9.18 -22.39
CA GLY A 283 -1.73 8.22 -23.49
C GLY A 283 -0.38 7.67 -24.00
N GLU A 284 0.66 7.77 -23.16
CA GLU A 284 2.02 7.34 -23.48
C GLU A 284 2.21 5.84 -23.16
N LYS A 285 3.22 5.25 -23.80
CA LYS A 285 3.57 3.85 -23.54
C LYS A 285 4.15 3.69 -22.13
N ILE A 286 3.66 2.68 -21.38
CA ILE A 286 4.27 2.27 -20.12
C ILE A 286 5.73 1.84 -20.37
N PRO A 287 6.70 2.34 -19.61
CA PRO A 287 8.11 1.98 -19.77
C PRO A 287 8.34 0.46 -19.70
N PRO A 288 9.42 -0.03 -20.32
CA PRO A 288 9.77 -1.45 -20.29
C PRO A 288 10.25 -1.88 -18.88
N ARG A 289 10.23 -3.19 -18.60
CA ARG A 289 10.67 -3.76 -17.31
C ARG A 289 12.05 -3.25 -16.87
N SER A 290 13.00 -3.14 -17.80
CA SER A 290 14.35 -2.65 -17.54
C SER A 290 14.43 -1.20 -17.04
N HIS A 291 13.35 -0.44 -17.10
CA HIS A 291 13.25 0.91 -16.52
C HIS A 291 13.07 0.87 -15.01
N TYR A 292 12.36 -0.15 -14.51
CA TYR A 292 11.97 -0.25 -13.08
C TYR A 292 12.90 -1.12 -12.24
N GLY A 293 13.84 -1.85 -12.85
CA GLY A 293 14.71 -2.81 -12.15
C GLY A 293 13.91 -3.91 -11.45
N ASP A 294 14.13 -4.07 -10.15
CA ASP A 294 13.43 -5.08 -9.32
C ASP A 294 12.05 -4.61 -8.80
N PHE A 295 11.51 -3.55 -9.35
CA PHE A 295 10.20 -2.98 -8.97
C PHE A 295 10.04 -2.59 -7.49
N PRO A 296 10.98 -1.89 -6.88
CA PRO A 296 10.94 -1.60 -5.45
C PRO A 296 9.80 -0.66 -5.02
N LEU A 297 9.04 -0.11 -5.98
CA LEU A 297 8.00 0.91 -5.75
C LEU A 297 6.62 0.51 -6.31
N VAL A 298 6.39 -0.79 -6.57
CA VAL A 298 5.11 -1.27 -7.17
C VAL A 298 3.90 -0.84 -6.35
N GLU A 299 3.96 -0.98 -5.03
CA GLU A 299 2.86 -0.60 -4.13
C GLU A 299 2.52 0.90 -4.16
N ASN A 300 3.44 1.72 -4.67
CA ASN A 300 3.24 3.16 -4.86
C ASN A 300 2.72 3.54 -6.26
N GLY A 301 2.28 2.56 -7.04
CA GLY A 301 1.79 2.78 -8.40
C GLY A 301 2.89 3.09 -9.42
N VAL A 302 4.13 2.65 -9.16
CA VAL A 302 5.28 2.81 -10.06
C VAL A 302 5.68 1.45 -10.63
N GLY A 303 5.39 1.22 -11.90
CA GLY A 303 5.66 -0.05 -12.58
C GLY A 303 4.61 -1.14 -12.35
N MET A 304 3.54 -0.86 -11.62
CA MET A 304 2.44 -1.80 -11.37
C MET A 304 1.79 -2.26 -12.68
N VAL A 305 1.54 -1.31 -13.60
CA VAL A 305 0.96 -1.61 -14.91
C VAL A 305 1.92 -2.44 -15.77
N ARG A 306 3.22 -2.17 -15.71
CA ARG A 306 4.22 -2.98 -16.41
C ARG A 306 4.24 -4.40 -15.87
N ASN A 307 4.24 -4.56 -14.57
CA ASN A 307 4.19 -5.88 -13.92
C ASN A 307 2.93 -6.66 -14.34
N PHE A 308 1.76 -5.99 -14.27
CA PHE A 308 0.51 -6.57 -14.78
C PHE A 308 0.62 -7.05 -16.23
N ILE A 309 1.16 -6.22 -17.13
CA ILE A 309 1.30 -6.56 -18.54
C ILE A 309 2.19 -7.80 -18.74
N ASP A 310 3.34 -7.83 -18.06
CA ASP A 310 4.31 -8.93 -18.21
C ASP A 310 3.74 -10.24 -17.65
N ASP A 311 3.10 -10.18 -16.47
CA ASP A 311 2.47 -11.34 -15.84
C ASP A 311 1.24 -11.82 -16.62
N PHE A 312 0.46 -10.90 -17.22
CA PHE A 312 -0.67 -11.25 -18.04
C PHE A 312 -0.25 -12.06 -19.27
N HIS A 313 0.77 -11.62 -19.99
CA HIS A 313 1.31 -12.36 -21.13
C HIS A 313 1.89 -13.72 -20.73
N LYS A 314 2.57 -13.78 -19.55
CA LYS A 314 3.10 -15.03 -19.01
C LYS A 314 1.97 -16.02 -18.70
N GLU A 315 0.90 -15.55 -18.08
CA GLU A 315 -0.27 -16.39 -17.77
C GLU A 315 -1.03 -16.79 -19.02
N LEU A 316 -1.20 -15.88 -19.98
CA LEU A 316 -2.00 -16.14 -21.18
C LEU A 316 -1.46 -17.30 -22.04
N VAL A 317 -0.14 -17.51 -22.06
CA VAL A 317 0.51 -18.57 -22.85
C VAL A 317 0.63 -19.91 -22.10
N GLN A 318 0.19 -19.99 -20.82
CA GLN A 318 0.21 -21.26 -20.09
C GLN A 318 -0.73 -22.28 -20.75
N PRO A 319 -0.31 -23.55 -20.89
CA PRO A 319 -1.19 -24.62 -21.38
C PRO A 319 -2.43 -24.73 -20.47
N ARG A 320 -3.60 -24.76 -21.06
CA ARG A 320 -4.88 -24.93 -20.36
C ARG A 320 -5.83 -25.76 -21.21
N GLU A 321 -6.70 -26.50 -20.52
CA GLU A 321 -7.82 -27.17 -21.20
C GLU A 321 -8.83 -26.11 -21.67
N GLU A 322 -9.41 -26.31 -22.87
CA GLU A 322 -10.48 -25.45 -23.36
C GLU A 322 -11.71 -25.59 -22.47
N PRO A 323 -12.37 -24.49 -22.09
CA PRO A 323 -13.58 -24.56 -21.28
C PRO A 323 -14.70 -25.30 -22.08
N ILE A 324 -15.31 -26.29 -21.44
CA ILE A 324 -16.40 -27.09 -22.01
C ILE A 324 -17.68 -26.26 -22.18
N ILE A 325 -17.86 -25.24 -21.37
CA ILE A 325 -19.03 -24.33 -21.37
C ILE A 325 -18.54 -22.91 -21.69
N PRO A 326 -19.30 -22.15 -22.50
CA PRO A 326 -18.98 -20.75 -22.73
C PRO A 326 -18.92 -19.95 -21.43
N ILE A 327 -17.79 -19.27 -21.21
CA ILE A 327 -17.58 -18.40 -20.05
C ILE A 327 -18.01 -16.99 -20.45
N GLN A 328 -19.05 -16.49 -19.79
CA GLN A 328 -19.53 -15.13 -20.02
C GLN A 328 -19.62 -14.39 -18.69
N GLY A 329 -19.05 -13.21 -18.63
CA GLY A 329 -19.04 -12.44 -17.38
C GLY A 329 -18.55 -11.02 -17.54
N THR A 330 -18.68 -10.27 -16.46
CA THR A 330 -18.29 -8.86 -16.39
C THR A 330 -17.10 -8.68 -15.49
N ILE A 331 -16.12 -7.88 -15.93
CA ILE A 331 -14.97 -7.44 -15.14
C ILE A 331 -15.08 -5.94 -14.96
N VAL A 332 -15.02 -5.44 -13.73
CA VAL A 332 -15.03 -4.01 -13.45
C VAL A 332 -13.67 -3.49 -13.00
N THR A 333 -13.36 -2.26 -13.33
CA THR A 333 -12.16 -1.57 -12.89
C THR A 333 -12.36 -0.05 -12.84
N GLY A 334 -11.41 0.67 -12.25
CA GLY A 334 -11.40 2.12 -12.27
C GLY A 334 -11.17 2.67 -13.69
N ARG A 335 -11.70 3.87 -13.94
CA ARG A 335 -11.69 4.50 -15.27
C ARG A 335 -10.28 4.64 -15.85
N ILE A 336 -9.28 4.91 -15.02
CA ILE A 336 -7.91 5.13 -15.51
C ILE A 336 -7.29 3.83 -16.06
N PHE A 337 -7.53 2.69 -15.43
CA PHE A 337 -6.95 1.41 -15.86
C PHE A 337 -7.81 0.71 -16.93
N PHE A 338 -9.05 1.11 -17.12
CA PHE A 338 -10.00 0.49 -18.05
C PHE A 338 -9.48 0.31 -19.49
N PRO A 339 -8.84 1.30 -20.15
CA PRO A 339 -8.36 1.11 -21.53
C PRO A 339 -7.33 -0.01 -21.64
N ILE A 340 -6.47 -0.15 -20.63
CA ILE A 340 -5.45 -1.19 -20.57
C ILE A 340 -6.11 -2.53 -20.31
N LEU A 341 -6.89 -2.65 -19.23
CA LEU A 341 -7.55 -3.92 -18.89
C LEU A 341 -8.45 -4.43 -20.02
N LYS A 342 -9.24 -3.54 -20.64
CA LYS A 342 -10.09 -3.89 -21.79
C LYS A 342 -9.31 -4.51 -22.93
N LYS A 343 -8.13 -3.96 -23.26
CA LYS A 343 -7.26 -4.51 -24.30
C LYS A 343 -6.86 -5.95 -23.96
N TYR A 344 -6.42 -6.19 -22.73
CA TYR A 344 -5.95 -7.51 -22.30
C TYR A 344 -7.09 -8.53 -22.11
N ILE A 345 -8.27 -8.09 -21.65
CA ILE A 345 -9.47 -8.94 -21.62
C ILE A 345 -9.88 -9.35 -23.04
N ASN A 346 -9.82 -8.45 -24.03
CA ASN A 346 -10.09 -8.81 -25.42
C ASN A 346 -9.07 -9.81 -26.00
N GLU A 347 -7.82 -9.73 -25.60
CA GLU A 347 -6.78 -10.69 -25.95
C GLU A 347 -7.05 -12.06 -25.30
N MET A 348 -7.40 -12.08 -23.99
CA MET A 348 -7.80 -13.27 -23.26
C MET A 348 -9.03 -13.95 -23.88
N ASN A 349 -10.05 -13.18 -24.25
CA ASN A 349 -11.24 -13.69 -24.91
C ASN A 349 -10.90 -14.47 -26.20
N LYS A 350 -10.04 -13.89 -27.04
CA LYS A 350 -9.61 -14.52 -28.30
C LYS A 350 -8.81 -15.80 -28.07
N THR A 351 -7.87 -15.75 -27.11
CA THR A 351 -6.95 -16.86 -26.85
C THR A 351 -7.63 -18.04 -26.18
N LEU A 352 -8.50 -17.76 -25.19
CA LEU A 352 -9.15 -18.78 -24.37
C LEU A 352 -10.58 -19.12 -24.88
N LYS A 353 -11.06 -18.49 -25.96
CA LYS A 353 -12.41 -18.68 -26.51
C LYS A 353 -13.52 -18.43 -25.48
N ILE A 354 -13.39 -17.36 -24.67
CA ILE A 354 -14.33 -16.91 -23.67
C ILE A 354 -14.92 -15.55 -24.04
N ASP A 355 -15.97 -15.08 -23.37
CA ASP A 355 -16.63 -13.80 -23.65
C ASP A 355 -16.77 -12.98 -22.36
N LEU A 356 -15.71 -12.28 -21.98
CA LEU A 356 -15.70 -11.35 -20.84
C LEU A 356 -15.85 -9.92 -21.32
N ARG A 357 -16.66 -9.14 -20.62
CA ARG A 357 -16.79 -7.70 -20.85
C ARG A 357 -16.14 -6.92 -19.74
N CYS A 358 -15.30 -5.96 -20.11
CA CYS A 358 -14.69 -5.02 -19.16
C CYS A 358 -15.50 -3.73 -19.09
N ILE A 359 -15.82 -3.25 -17.88
CA ILE A 359 -16.58 -2.03 -17.63
C ILE A 359 -15.75 -1.06 -16.77
N ALA A 360 -15.78 0.22 -17.13
CA ALA A 360 -15.19 1.29 -16.32
C ALA A 360 -16.20 1.81 -15.30
N VAL A 361 -15.84 1.78 -14.03
CA VAL A 361 -16.65 2.34 -12.94
C VAL A 361 -16.23 3.78 -12.67
N ASP A 362 -17.20 4.69 -12.65
CA ASP A 362 -17.02 6.07 -12.21
C ASP A 362 -17.09 6.14 -10.68
N ASN A 363 -16.14 6.82 -10.08
CA ASN A 363 -16.14 7.05 -8.64
C ASN A 363 -17.00 8.28 -8.30
N HIS A 364 -18.22 8.07 -7.83
CA HIS A 364 -19.13 9.13 -7.34
C HIS A 364 -18.97 9.38 -5.83
N TYR A 365 -18.29 8.45 -5.15
CA TYR A 365 -18.09 8.56 -3.71
C TYR A 365 -17.05 9.61 -3.36
N PHE A 366 -15.89 9.58 -4.02
CA PHE A 366 -14.82 10.57 -3.87
C PHE A 366 -14.86 11.67 -4.93
N GLY A 367 -15.56 11.46 -6.04
CA GLY A 367 -15.61 12.36 -7.17
C GLY A 367 -14.79 11.86 -8.36
N LYS A 368 -15.11 12.41 -9.54
CA LYS A 368 -14.53 11.98 -10.84
C LYS A 368 -13.02 12.19 -10.98
N GLY A 369 -12.38 12.95 -10.07
CA GLY A 369 -10.93 13.09 -10.00
C GLY A 369 -10.23 11.85 -9.46
N ILE A 370 -10.94 10.90 -8.84
CA ILE A 370 -10.40 9.66 -8.28
C ILE A 370 -10.80 8.49 -9.16
N ASN A 371 -9.86 7.99 -9.95
CA ASN A 371 -10.13 7.05 -11.03
C ASN A 371 -9.48 5.67 -10.85
N VAL A 372 -8.79 5.45 -9.72
CA VAL A 372 -8.07 4.21 -9.43
C VAL A 372 -8.98 3.10 -8.93
N ALA A 373 -8.68 1.84 -9.28
CA ALA A 373 -9.50 0.69 -8.93
C ALA A 373 -9.61 0.47 -7.41
N GLY A 374 -8.52 0.66 -6.66
CA GLY A 374 -8.48 0.44 -5.21
C GLY A 374 -9.34 1.40 -4.36
N LEU A 375 -9.87 2.48 -4.94
CA LEU A 375 -10.74 3.43 -4.27
C LEU A 375 -12.21 3.37 -4.74
N LEU A 376 -12.59 2.32 -5.49
CA LEU A 376 -13.98 2.07 -5.85
C LEU A 376 -14.78 1.61 -4.62
N THR A 377 -16.04 2.04 -4.57
CA THR A 377 -16.99 1.61 -3.54
C THR A 377 -17.96 0.57 -4.07
N GLY A 378 -18.56 -0.20 -3.17
CA GLY A 378 -19.58 -1.18 -3.54
C GLY A 378 -20.78 -0.51 -4.24
N GLN A 379 -21.17 0.68 -3.79
CA GLN A 379 -22.28 1.45 -4.38
C GLN A 379 -21.95 1.98 -5.78
N ASP A 380 -20.71 2.44 -6.03
CA ASP A 380 -20.29 2.87 -7.37
C ASP A 380 -20.27 1.69 -8.34
N ILE A 381 -19.74 0.53 -7.89
CA ILE A 381 -19.75 -0.72 -8.66
C ILE A 381 -21.18 -1.15 -8.97
N PHE A 382 -22.07 -1.20 -7.98
CA PHE A 382 -23.48 -1.55 -8.18
C PHE A 382 -24.17 -0.62 -9.18
N THR A 383 -24.03 0.69 -8.99
CA THR A 383 -24.70 1.69 -9.84
C THR A 383 -24.31 1.55 -11.30
N THR A 384 -23.01 1.29 -11.56
CA THR A 384 -22.51 1.07 -12.93
C THR A 384 -22.92 -0.30 -13.47
N SER A 385 -22.79 -1.35 -12.65
CA SER A 385 -22.99 -2.72 -13.10
C SER A 385 -24.45 -3.05 -13.38
N LYS A 386 -25.41 -2.53 -12.61
CA LYS A 386 -26.85 -2.82 -12.80
C LYS A 386 -27.36 -2.50 -14.21
N GLU A 387 -26.73 -1.56 -14.92
CA GLU A 387 -27.12 -1.14 -16.27
C GLU A 387 -26.31 -1.81 -17.38
N GLN A 388 -25.11 -2.35 -17.05
CA GLN A 388 -24.14 -2.84 -18.02
C GLN A 388 -23.71 -4.28 -17.78
N LEU A 389 -24.31 -4.95 -16.78
CA LEU A 389 -23.98 -6.34 -16.43
C LEU A 389 -24.16 -7.27 -17.65
N TYR A 390 -23.18 -8.12 -17.86
CA TYR A 390 -23.17 -9.11 -18.92
C TYR A 390 -22.72 -10.45 -18.38
N GLY A 391 -23.40 -11.53 -18.83
CA GLY A 391 -23.05 -12.89 -18.47
C GLY A 391 -23.46 -13.27 -17.04
N ASP A 392 -22.81 -14.29 -16.52
CA ASP A 392 -23.24 -15.05 -15.35
C ASP A 392 -22.57 -14.61 -14.05
N PHE A 393 -21.64 -13.66 -14.08
CA PHE A 393 -20.89 -13.24 -12.91
C PHE A 393 -20.27 -11.85 -13.04
N LEU A 394 -19.83 -11.31 -11.91
CA LEU A 394 -19.08 -10.06 -11.81
C LEU A 394 -17.75 -10.26 -11.06
N VAL A 395 -16.64 -9.85 -11.65
CA VAL A 395 -15.33 -9.79 -10.99
C VAL A 395 -15.00 -8.34 -10.66
N VAL A 396 -14.68 -8.09 -9.38
CA VAL A 396 -14.33 -6.77 -8.85
C VAL A 396 -12.83 -6.70 -8.49
N PRO A 397 -12.21 -5.49 -8.46
CA PRO A 397 -10.83 -5.35 -8.03
C PRO A 397 -10.67 -5.73 -6.56
N SER A 398 -9.77 -6.67 -6.25
CA SER A 398 -9.48 -7.07 -4.85
C SER A 398 -8.92 -5.91 -4.04
N GLU A 399 -8.17 -5.01 -4.66
CA GLU A 399 -7.58 -3.82 -4.06
C GLU A 399 -8.63 -2.82 -3.54
N SER A 400 -9.88 -2.90 -4.00
CA SER A 400 -10.98 -2.07 -3.49
C SER A 400 -11.56 -2.57 -2.16
N MET A 401 -11.15 -3.76 -1.73
CA MET A 401 -11.63 -4.42 -0.52
C MET A 401 -10.51 -4.62 0.49
N THR A 402 -10.84 -4.70 1.77
CA THR A 402 -9.86 -5.01 2.82
C THR A 402 -10.48 -5.80 3.96
N GLY A 403 -9.60 -6.42 4.76
CA GLY A 403 -9.95 -7.23 5.92
C GLY A 403 -10.50 -8.60 5.53
N SER A 404 -10.65 -9.46 6.52
CA SER A 404 -11.17 -10.83 6.36
C SER A 404 -12.60 -10.90 5.81
N GLN A 405 -13.36 -9.82 5.93
CA GLN A 405 -14.74 -9.72 5.45
C GLN A 405 -14.85 -9.17 4.03
N ASN A 406 -13.75 -8.85 3.35
CA ASN A 406 -13.73 -8.25 2.00
C ASN A 406 -14.65 -7.03 1.88
N LEU A 407 -14.46 -6.06 2.79
CA LEU A 407 -15.27 -4.84 2.86
C LEU A 407 -14.76 -3.77 1.88
N PHE A 408 -15.65 -3.22 1.06
CA PHE A 408 -15.43 -1.99 0.32
C PHE A 408 -15.34 -0.77 1.26
N LEU A 409 -14.91 0.37 0.73
CA LEU A 409 -14.71 1.60 1.52
C LEU A 409 -16.00 2.17 2.12
N ASP A 410 -17.15 1.85 1.57
CA ASP A 410 -18.49 2.21 2.02
C ASP A 410 -19.20 1.12 2.84
N ASN A 411 -18.42 0.12 3.31
CA ASN A 411 -18.86 -1.04 4.08
C ASN A 411 -19.77 -2.03 3.34
N TRP A 412 -19.89 -1.93 2.03
CA TRP A 412 -20.51 -2.99 1.22
C TRP A 412 -19.57 -4.20 1.15
N THR A 413 -20.15 -5.37 0.89
CA THR A 413 -19.46 -6.65 0.64
C THR A 413 -19.75 -7.17 -0.77
N CYS A 414 -18.99 -8.17 -1.23
CA CYS A 414 -19.34 -8.90 -2.45
C CYS A 414 -20.74 -9.56 -2.32
N SER A 415 -21.10 -10.05 -1.14
CA SER A 415 -22.43 -10.63 -0.90
C SER A 415 -23.56 -9.61 -1.05
N ASP A 416 -23.34 -8.34 -0.67
CA ASP A 416 -24.32 -7.29 -0.91
C ASP A 416 -24.47 -7.03 -2.41
N LEU A 417 -23.38 -7.01 -3.16
CA LEU A 417 -23.43 -6.88 -4.63
C LEU A 417 -24.15 -8.06 -5.27
N GLU A 418 -23.86 -9.32 -4.86
CA GLU A 418 -24.54 -10.53 -5.32
C GLU A 418 -26.05 -10.44 -5.12
N LYS A 419 -26.46 -10.05 -3.91
CA LYS A 419 -27.87 -9.92 -3.55
C LYS A 419 -28.62 -8.89 -4.43
N HIS A 420 -27.96 -7.80 -4.79
CA HIS A 420 -28.58 -6.72 -5.57
C HIS A 420 -28.52 -6.95 -7.08
N LEU A 421 -27.47 -7.64 -7.58
CA LEU A 421 -27.25 -7.89 -9.00
C LEU A 421 -27.81 -9.23 -9.48
N GLY A 422 -28.05 -10.16 -8.56
CA GLY A 422 -28.58 -11.51 -8.88
C GLY A 422 -27.57 -12.44 -9.54
N VAL A 423 -26.27 -12.13 -9.50
CA VAL A 423 -25.19 -12.95 -10.03
C VAL A 423 -24.06 -13.08 -9.00
N PRO A 424 -23.26 -14.16 -9.02
CA PRO A 424 -22.06 -14.29 -8.18
C PRO A 424 -21.08 -13.13 -8.38
N VAL A 425 -20.50 -12.62 -7.27
CA VAL A 425 -19.53 -11.53 -7.26
C VAL A 425 -18.31 -11.93 -6.43
N TRP A 426 -17.11 -11.71 -6.95
CA TRP A 426 -15.87 -11.97 -6.21
C TRP A 426 -14.72 -11.06 -6.63
N GLY A 427 -13.69 -10.99 -5.79
CA GLY A 427 -12.43 -10.31 -6.10
C GLY A 427 -11.60 -11.08 -7.12
N GLY A 428 -10.98 -10.36 -8.04
CA GLY A 428 -10.12 -10.94 -9.07
C GLY A 428 -8.76 -11.46 -8.55
N GLY A 429 -8.44 -11.25 -7.26
CA GLY A 429 -7.12 -11.53 -6.70
C GLY A 429 -6.17 -10.33 -6.80
N PHE A 430 -5.03 -10.42 -6.11
CA PHE A 430 -3.98 -9.40 -6.11
C PHE A 430 -2.91 -9.67 -7.16
N GLN A 431 -2.86 -10.90 -7.67
CA GLN A 431 -1.93 -11.34 -8.72
C GLN A 431 -2.69 -11.73 -9.99
N VAL A 432 -2.04 -11.57 -11.14
CA VAL A 432 -2.64 -11.96 -12.42
C VAL A 432 -2.95 -13.46 -12.48
N SER A 433 -2.11 -14.30 -11.88
CA SER A 433 -2.36 -15.74 -11.77
C SER A 433 -3.65 -16.07 -10.99
N GLU A 434 -3.92 -15.30 -9.92
CA GLU A 434 -5.17 -15.43 -9.15
C GLU A 434 -6.38 -14.98 -9.96
N PHE A 435 -6.22 -13.89 -10.73
CA PHE A 435 -7.26 -13.41 -11.65
C PHE A 435 -7.65 -14.48 -12.66
N PHE A 436 -6.67 -15.10 -13.34
CA PHE A 436 -6.94 -16.22 -14.26
C PHE A 436 -7.62 -17.40 -13.55
N LYS A 437 -7.11 -17.80 -12.38
CA LYS A 437 -7.70 -18.86 -11.57
C LYS A 437 -9.13 -18.54 -11.16
N SER A 438 -9.40 -17.31 -10.73
CA SER A 438 -10.73 -16.90 -10.27
C SER A 438 -11.79 -17.02 -11.35
N ILE A 439 -11.42 -16.83 -12.61
CA ILE A 439 -12.32 -16.96 -13.76
C ILE A 439 -12.44 -18.43 -14.19
N LEU A 440 -11.34 -19.18 -14.23
CA LEU A 440 -11.30 -20.54 -14.80
C LEU A 440 -11.75 -21.62 -13.82
N LEU A 441 -11.46 -21.50 -12.50
CA LEU A 441 -11.81 -22.52 -11.51
C LEU A 441 -13.27 -22.48 -11.06
N LYS A 442 -13.91 -21.29 -11.00
CA LYS A 442 -15.34 -21.23 -10.63
C LYS A 442 -16.28 -21.87 -11.64
N ILE A 443 -15.77 -22.20 -12.80
CA ILE A 443 -16.47 -22.92 -13.86
C ILE A 443 -16.55 -24.42 -13.54
N HIS A 444 -15.51 -24.98 -12.94
CA HIS A 444 -15.49 -26.39 -12.55
C HIS A 444 -16.48 -26.68 -11.40
N SER A 445 -16.72 -25.71 -10.52
CA SER A 445 -17.69 -25.89 -9.42
C SER A 445 -19.17 -25.89 -9.88
N LYS A 446 -19.53 -25.21 -10.98
CA LYS A 446 -20.85 -25.30 -11.58
C LYS A 446 -21.10 -26.65 -12.30
N ASN A 447 -20.03 -27.28 -12.80
CA ASN A 447 -20.12 -28.59 -13.46
C ASN A 447 -20.38 -29.75 -12.49
N SER A 448 -20.04 -29.59 -11.20
CA SER A 448 -20.27 -30.62 -10.18
C SER A 448 -21.73 -30.67 -9.66
N VAL A 449 -22.56 -29.68 -10.00
CA VAL A 449 -23.97 -29.59 -9.54
C VAL A 449 -24.98 -30.08 -10.60
N HIS A 450 -24.53 -30.34 -11.83
CA HIS A 450 -25.42 -30.83 -12.91
C HIS A 450 -25.21 -32.31 -13.30
N VAL A 451 -24.49 -33.09 -12.48
CA VAL A 451 -24.40 -34.57 -12.63
C VAL A 451 -24.92 -35.19 -11.34
N ILE A 452 -26.22 -35.11 -11.13
CA ILE A 452 -27.02 -36.05 -10.35
C ILE A 452 -28.36 -36.18 -11.06
#